data_121bf8f0fdd9e9c8f5f3f17400353228
#
_entry.id   121bf8f0fdd9e9c8f5f3f17400353228
#
_cell.length_a   1.000
_cell.length_b   1.000
_cell.length_c   1.000
_cell.angle_alpha   90.00
_cell.angle_beta   90.00
_cell.angle_gamma   90.00
#
_symmetry.space_group_name_H-M   'P 1'
#
loop_
_entity.id
_entity.type
_entity.pdbx_description
1 polymer ?
#
loop_
_entity_poly.entity_id
_entity_poly.type
_entity_poly.pdbx_seq_one_letter_code
_entity_poly.pdbx_strand_id
1 'polypeptide(L)'
;RDLRMSRGLGDVYKRQPLAAFLAAFLITGTKKNIITVIAMVGCLPACRALVNMIMMWLQKPMDAKVYKKIQAHEGELEVTYETYLTTYEKSVFVESFAVCGNKVIGYTSHMDGSTQFIEDHVRGILKQNGYKVEVKVFKELKTYLERMDYLNAHKQELEQNISFKPDERYPDLSRDQLIKHTILAICL
;
A
#
# COMPACT_ATOMS: atom_id res chain seq x y z
N ARG A 1 -4.80 -6.21 -23.45
CA ARG A 1 -3.63 -6.13 -24.38
C ARG A 1 -2.88 -4.80 -24.23
N ASP A 2 -3.45 -3.79 -23.57
CA ASP A 2 -2.91 -2.42 -23.49
C ASP A 2 -2.08 -2.11 -22.22
N LEU A 3 -2.13 -2.96 -21.22
CA LEU A 3 -1.35 -2.79 -19.97
C LEU A 3 0.18 -3.02 -20.13
N ARG A 4 0.60 -3.65 -21.21
CA ARG A 4 2.04 -3.85 -21.50
C ARG A 4 2.72 -2.63 -22.10
N MET A 5 1.98 -1.78 -22.80
CA MET A 5 2.53 -0.59 -23.44
C MET A 5 2.78 0.57 -22.47
N SER A 6 1.95 0.72 -21.43
CA SER A 6 2.10 1.82 -20.47
C SER A 6 3.32 1.66 -19.55
N ARG A 7 3.75 0.41 -19.28
CA ARG A 7 4.97 0.16 -18.50
C ARG A 7 6.27 0.53 -19.24
N GLY A 8 6.29 0.34 -20.55
CA GLY A 8 7.47 0.68 -21.37
C GLY A 8 7.72 2.18 -21.51
N LEU A 9 6.67 3.01 -21.56
CA LEU A 9 6.81 4.46 -21.66
C LEU A 9 7.38 5.07 -20.35
N GLY A 10 6.96 4.60 -19.19
CA GLY A 10 7.45 5.09 -17.90
C GLY A 10 8.96 4.85 -17.69
N ASP A 11 9.48 3.74 -18.20
CA ASP A 11 10.91 3.39 -18.06
C ASP A 11 11.78 4.18 -19.05
N VAL A 12 11.27 4.55 -20.20
CA VAL A 12 11.98 5.40 -21.18
C VAL A 12 12.16 6.82 -20.61
N TYR A 13 11.13 7.40 -20.01
CA TYR A 13 11.21 8.73 -19.40
C TYR A 13 12.17 8.80 -18.20
N LYS A 14 12.32 7.71 -17.45
CA LYS A 14 13.26 7.65 -16.31
C LYS A 14 14.72 7.55 -16.73
N ARG A 15 15.00 6.92 -17.87
CA ARG A 15 16.36 6.75 -18.39
C ARG A 15 16.85 7.93 -19.20
N GLN A 16 15.93 8.69 -19.80
CA GLN A 16 16.24 9.81 -20.70
C GLN A 16 17.06 10.93 -20.03
N PRO A 17 16.75 11.44 -18.81
CA PRO A 17 17.55 12.47 -18.17
C PRO A 17 18.95 11.98 -17.79
N LEU A 18 19.12 10.73 -17.41
CA LEU A 18 20.42 10.16 -17.09
C LEU A 18 21.30 10.02 -18.36
N ALA A 19 20.72 9.55 -19.45
CA ALA A 19 21.41 9.43 -20.73
C ALA A 19 21.76 10.82 -21.30
N ALA A 20 20.87 11.80 -21.18
CA ALA A 20 21.11 13.17 -21.59
C ALA A 20 22.22 13.83 -20.77
N PHE A 21 22.28 13.58 -19.46
CA PHE A 21 23.34 14.05 -18.59
C PHE A 21 24.69 13.45 -18.96
N LEU A 22 24.77 12.13 -19.18
CA LEU A 22 26.00 11.45 -19.56
C LEU A 22 26.49 11.95 -20.93
N ALA A 23 25.61 12.10 -21.89
CA ALA A 23 25.94 12.64 -23.21
C ALA A 23 26.42 14.09 -23.14
N ALA A 24 25.73 14.95 -22.38
CA ALA A 24 26.11 16.34 -22.20
C ALA A 24 27.43 16.49 -21.47
N PHE A 25 27.72 15.65 -20.46
CA PHE A 25 28.97 15.64 -19.74
C PHE A 25 30.15 15.21 -20.63
N LEU A 26 29.95 14.20 -21.48
CA LEU A 26 30.99 13.72 -22.41
C LEU A 26 31.29 14.71 -23.52
N ILE A 27 30.28 15.46 -24.00
CA ILE A 27 30.43 16.42 -25.10
C ILE A 27 31.05 17.74 -24.63
N THR A 28 30.68 18.23 -23.43
CA THR A 28 30.98 19.60 -23.05
C THR A 28 32.18 19.72 -22.10
N GLY A 29 32.60 18.66 -21.41
CA GLY A 29 33.76 18.64 -20.51
C GLY A 29 33.74 19.67 -19.37
N THR A 30 32.73 20.54 -19.31
CA THR A 30 32.66 21.68 -18.39
C THR A 30 31.51 21.51 -17.41
N LYS A 31 31.77 21.58 -16.12
CA LYS A 31 30.80 21.39 -15.02
C LYS A 31 29.83 22.57 -14.83
N LYS A 32 30.04 23.69 -15.50
CA LYS A 32 29.28 24.95 -15.32
C LYS A 32 28.40 25.26 -16.53
N ASN A 33 27.45 24.38 -16.87
CA ASN A 33 26.53 24.62 -17.95
C ASN A 33 25.06 24.52 -17.46
N ILE A 34 24.17 25.26 -18.10
CA ILE A 34 22.74 25.23 -17.84
C ILE A 34 22.18 23.80 -17.97
N ILE A 35 22.78 23.00 -18.86
CA ILE A 35 22.47 21.57 -19.05
C ILE A 35 22.75 20.77 -17.78
N THR A 36 23.80 21.11 -17.01
CA THR A 36 24.12 20.46 -15.74
C THR A 36 23.01 20.73 -14.70
N VAL A 37 22.45 21.95 -14.69
CA VAL A 37 21.35 22.31 -13.77
C VAL A 37 20.10 21.53 -14.14
N ILE A 38 19.75 21.46 -15.43
CA ILE A 38 18.59 20.67 -15.90
C ILE A 38 18.77 19.19 -15.57
N ALA A 39 19.98 18.67 -15.73
CA ALA A 39 20.28 17.28 -15.38
C ALA A 39 20.19 17.00 -13.88
N MET A 40 20.65 17.92 -13.01
CA MET A 40 20.49 17.80 -11.57
C MET A 40 19.02 17.76 -11.16
N VAL A 41 18.22 18.66 -11.72
CA VAL A 41 16.76 18.68 -11.45
C VAL A 41 16.09 17.40 -11.95
N GLY A 42 16.50 16.87 -13.11
CA GLY A 42 16.03 15.60 -13.64
C GLY A 42 16.46 14.36 -12.84
N CYS A 43 17.58 14.45 -12.11
CA CYS A 43 18.03 13.37 -11.22
C CYS A 43 17.18 13.22 -9.94
N LEU A 44 16.51 14.27 -9.47
CA LEU A 44 15.70 14.21 -8.26
C LEU A 44 14.61 13.13 -8.31
N PRO A 45 13.76 13.06 -9.33
CA PRO A 45 12.77 11.99 -9.41
C PRO A 45 13.40 10.60 -9.61
N ALA A 46 14.55 10.51 -10.26
CA ALA A 46 15.29 9.25 -10.41
C ALA A 46 15.85 8.76 -9.07
N CYS A 47 16.44 9.64 -8.26
CA CYS A 47 16.90 9.32 -6.92
C CYS A 47 15.75 8.86 -6.01
N ARG A 48 14.59 9.52 -6.07
CA ARG A 48 13.40 9.10 -5.32
C ARG A 48 12.94 7.70 -5.73
N ALA A 49 12.89 7.41 -7.03
CA ALA A 49 12.54 6.09 -7.53
C ALA A 49 13.54 5.01 -7.09
N LEU A 50 14.85 5.35 -7.05
CA LEU A 50 15.90 4.45 -6.60
C LEU A 50 15.79 4.17 -5.11
N VAL A 51 15.53 5.19 -4.29
CA VAL A 51 15.29 5.00 -2.85
C VAL A 51 14.09 4.11 -2.61
N ASN A 52 12.97 4.34 -3.30
CA ASN A 52 11.80 3.49 -3.18
C ASN A 52 12.10 2.03 -3.58
N MET A 53 12.88 1.84 -4.64
CA MET A 53 13.29 0.50 -5.07
C MET A 53 14.16 -0.21 -4.02
N ILE A 54 15.12 0.51 -3.43
CA ILE A 54 15.98 -0.02 -2.37
C ILE A 54 15.13 -0.36 -1.14
N MET A 55 14.22 0.52 -0.75
CA MET A 55 13.32 0.30 0.39
C MET A 55 12.48 -0.97 0.18
N MET A 56 11.92 -1.17 -1.01
CA MET A 56 11.18 -2.40 -1.33
C MET A 56 12.07 -3.64 -1.30
N TRP A 57 13.32 -3.51 -1.72
CA TRP A 57 14.24 -4.66 -1.74
C TRP A 57 14.76 -5.05 -0.35
N LEU A 58 14.87 -4.09 0.56
CA LEU A 58 15.27 -4.35 1.95
C LEU A 58 14.13 -4.92 2.80
N GLN A 59 12.88 -4.86 2.34
CA GLN A 59 11.75 -5.41 3.08
C GLN A 59 11.82 -6.93 3.12
N LYS A 60 11.66 -7.48 4.30
CA LYS A 60 11.52 -8.92 4.47
C LYS A 60 10.08 -9.29 4.06
N PRO A 61 9.91 -10.21 3.10
CA PRO A 61 8.59 -10.71 2.76
C PRO A 61 7.99 -11.45 3.97
N MET A 62 6.67 -11.54 4.00
CA MET A 62 5.96 -12.31 5.00
C MET A 62 6.38 -13.79 4.95
N ASP A 63 6.43 -14.46 6.09
CA ASP A 63 6.71 -15.90 6.15
C ASP A 63 5.65 -16.67 5.36
N ALA A 64 6.09 -17.49 4.42
CA ALA A 64 5.22 -18.31 3.57
C ALA A 64 4.28 -19.23 4.38
N LYS A 65 4.67 -19.63 5.61
CA LYS A 65 3.81 -20.39 6.51
C LYS A 65 2.67 -19.54 7.07
N VAL A 66 2.94 -18.27 7.40
CA VAL A 66 1.94 -17.31 7.87
C VAL A 66 0.97 -16.98 6.75
N TYR A 67 1.48 -16.72 5.55
CA TYR A 67 0.67 -16.48 4.36
C TYR A 67 -0.36 -17.61 4.12
N LYS A 68 0.11 -18.87 4.08
CA LYS A 68 -0.77 -20.02 3.86
C LYS A 68 -1.84 -20.19 4.93
N LYS A 69 -1.51 -19.87 6.20
CA LYS A 69 -2.47 -19.92 7.29
C LYS A 69 -3.54 -18.84 7.12
N ILE A 70 -3.16 -17.61 6.81
CA ILE A 70 -4.11 -16.51 6.60
C ILE A 70 -5.00 -16.81 5.39
N GLN A 71 -4.41 -17.28 4.29
CA GLN A 71 -5.14 -17.65 3.08
C GLN A 71 -6.18 -18.76 3.34
N ALA A 72 -5.90 -19.72 4.21
CA ALA A 72 -6.85 -20.77 4.57
C ALA A 72 -8.09 -20.25 5.33
N HIS A 73 -7.98 -19.09 6.01
CA HIS A 73 -9.05 -18.45 6.77
C HIS A 73 -9.65 -17.21 6.05
N GLU A 74 -9.19 -16.89 4.83
CA GLU A 74 -9.62 -15.72 4.07
C GLU A 74 -11.13 -15.76 3.75
N GLY A 75 -11.65 -16.93 3.33
CA GLY A 75 -13.05 -17.12 2.99
C GLY A 75 -13.55 -16.10 1.97
N GLU A 76 -14.58 -15.35 2.35
CA GLU A 76 -15.17 -14.29 1.51
C GLU A 76 -14.72 -12.87 1.90
N LEU A 77 -13.74 -12.72 2.77
CA LEU A 77 -13.23 -11.42 3.21
C LEU A 77 -12.34 -10.78 2.14
N GLU A 78 -12.36 -9.46 2.06
CA GLU A 78 -11.41 -8.72 1.24
C GLU A 78 -10.09 -8.55 2.01
N VAL A 79 -9.10 -9.38 1.65
CA VAL A 79 -7.79 -9.40 2.33
C VAL A 79 -6.73 -8.67 1.49
N THR A 80 -5.85 -7.93 2.14
CA THR A 80 -4.62 -7.38 1.56
C THR A 80 -3.43 -7.96 2.28
N TYR A 81 -2.36 -8.21 1.55
CA TYR A 81 -1.12 -8.78 2.07
C TYR A 81 0.04 -7.81 1.89
N GLU A 82 1.03 -7.91 2.77
CA GLU A 82 2.30 -7.20 2.68
C GLU A 82 2.15 -5.69 2.46
N THR A 83 1.39 -5.04 3.36
CA THR A 83 1.12 -3.61 3.30
C THR A 83 2.16 -2.84 4.09
N TYR A 84 2.73 -1.80 3.47
CA TYR A 84 3.72 -0.93 4.09
C TYR A 84 3.14 0.46 4.29
N LEU A 85 2.70 0.71 5.52
CA LEU A 85 2.14 2.00 5.90
C LEU A 85 3.26 3.01 6.13
N THR A 86 3.30 4.04 5.30
CA THR A 86 4.26 5.12 5.43
C THR A 86 3.61 6.33 6.05
N THR A 87 4.06 6.68 7.24
CA THR A 87 3.65 7.90 7.93
C THR A 87 4.83 8.86 8.00
N TYR A 88 4.56 10.13 8.28
CA TYR A 88 5.57 11.18 8.37
C TYR A 88 6.69 10.85 9.35
N GLU A 89 6.38 10.11 10.43
CA GLU A 89 7.33 9.79 11.51
C GLU A 89 7.90 8.39 11.43
N LYS A 90 7.10 7.43 10.93
CA LYS A 90 7.47 6.00 10.94
C LYS A 90 6.86 5.28 9.76
N SER A 91 7.61 4.32 9.25
CA SER A 91 7.08 3.34 8.31
C SER A 91 6.85 2.03 9.05
N VAL A 92 5.67 1.46 8.93
CA VAL A 92 5.30 0.23 9.64
C VAL A 92 4.84 -0.82 8.65
N PHE A 93 5.41 -2.01 8.76
CA PHE A 93 5.00 -3.15 7.97
C PHE A 93 3.82 -3.86 8.64
N VAL A 94 2.74 -4.06 7.90
CA VAL A 94 1.58 -4.83 8.32
C VAL A 94 1.42 -6.00 7.36
N GLU A 95 1.49 -7.20 7.89
CA GLU A 95 1.53 -8.42 7.11
C GLU A 95 0.21 -8.69 6.39
N SER A 96 -0.91 -8.35 7.02
CA SER A 96 -2.22 -8.53 6.42
C SER A 96 -3.26 -7.56 7.00
N PHE A 97 -4.17 -7.08 6.15
CA PHE A 97 -5.44 -6.47 6.54
C PHE A 97 -6.60 -7.26 5.95
N ALA A 98 -7.62 -7.47 6.74
CA ALA A 98 -8.89 -8.03 6.27
C ALA A 98 -10.02 -7.04 6.54
N VAL A 99 -10.87 -6.84 5.55
CA VAL A 99 -11.99 -5.91 5.57
C VAL A 99 -13.30 -6.69 5.53
N CYS A 100 -14.21 -6.34 6.41
CA CYS A 100 -15.57 -6.86 6.44
C CYS A 100 -16.55 -5.78 6.93
N GLY A 101 -17.34 -5.23 6.04
CA GLY A 101 -18.33 -4.22 6.36
C GLY A 101 -17.74 -2.98 7.05
N ASN A 102 -18.07 -2.77 8.33
CA ASN A 102 -17.57 -1.67 9.15
C ASN A 102 -16.34 -2.04 10.00
N LYS A 103 -15.76 -3.22 9.80
CA LYS A 103 -14.61 -3.69 10.57
C LYS A 103 -13.42 -3.95 9.69
N VAL A 104 -12.27 -3.43 10.11
CA VAL A 104 -10.97 -3.67 9.50
C VAL A 104 -10.08 -4.27 10.56
N ILE A 105 -9.54 -5.45 10.29
CA ILE A 105 -8.60 -6.10 11.18
C ILE A 105 -7.24 -6.21 10.51
N GLY A 106 -6.19 -5.95 11.25
CA GLY A 106 -4.81 -6.05 10.78
C GLY A 106 -3.98 -7.02 11.60
N TYR A 107 -2.96 -7.59 10.98
CA TYR A 107 -1.98 -8.44 11.64
C TYR A 107 -0.58 -7.90 11.38
N THR A 108 0.22 -7.78 12.45
CA THR A 108 1.64 -7.44 12.36
C THR A 108 2.44 -8.23 13.40
N SER A 109 3.49 -8.92 12.96
CA SER A 109 4.44 -9.59 13.84
C SER A 109 5.58 -8.66 14.29
N HIS A 110 5.74 -7.52 13.62
CA HIS A 110 6.80 -6.56 13.94
C HIS A 110 6.51 -5.79 15.22
N MET A 111 7.41 -5.90 16.20
CA MET A 111 7.25 -5.32 17.52
C MET A 111 7.45 -3.79 17.59
N ASP A 112 8.02 -3.19 16.56
CA ASP A 112 8.49 -1.80 16.59
C ASP A 112 7.39 -0.74 16.44
N GLY A 113 6.14 -1.14 16.22
CA GLY A 113 5.00 -0.25 16.09
C GLY A 113 4.00 -0.40 17.26
N SER A 114 3.57 0.73 17.83
CA SER A 114 2.36 0.73 18.63
C SER A 114 1.18 0.36 17.72
N THR A 115 0.51 -0.76 18.01
CA THR A 115 -0.70 -1.16 17.25
C THR A 115 -1.73 -0.06 17.24
N GLN A 116 -1.82 0.68 18.32
CA GLN A 116 -2.74 1.82 18.47
C GLN A 116 -2.44 2.95 17.47
N PHE A 117 -1.16 3.20 17.19
CA PHE A 117 -0.77 4.18 16.19
C PHE A 117 -1.24 3.78 14.78
N ILE A 118 -1.09 2.50 14.42
CA ILE A 118 -1.56 1.96 13.14
C ILE A 118 -3.09 2.06 13.06
N GLU A 119 -3.79 1.68 14.13
CA GLU A 119 -5.25 1.73 14.22
C GLU A 119 -5.78 3.15 14.02
N ASP A 120 -5.20 4.11 14.74
CA ASP A 120 -5.62 5.51 14.69
C ASP A 120 -5.30 6.15 13.33
N HIS A 121 -4.14 5.83 12.76
CA HIS A 121 -3.74 6.32 11.44
C HIS A 121 -4.67 5.80 10.34
N VAL A 122 -4.88 4.49 10.26
CA VAL A 122 -5.76 3.89 9.25
C VAL A 122 -7.21 4.35 9.45
N ARG A 123 -7.69 4.40 10.69
CA ARG A 123 -9.03 4.91 11.03
C ARG A 123 -9.20 6.36 10.62
N GLY A 124 -8.19 7.20 10.87
CA GLY A 124 -8.19 8.62 10.50
C GLY A 124 -8.36 8.82 9.00
N ILE A 125 -7.59 8.08 8.20
CA ILE A 125 -7.65 8.18 6.74
C ILE A 125 -8.97 7.63 6.18
N LEU A 126 -9.43 6.48 6.66
CA LEU A 126 -10.72 5.93 6.25
C LEU A 126 -11.87 6.87 6.59
N LYS A 127 -11.80 7.54 7.76
CA LYS A 127 -12.78 8.56 8.15
C LYS A 127 -12.75 9.79 7.24
N GLN A 128 -11.58 10.25 6.81
CA GLN A 128 -11.42 11.34 5.85
C GLN A 128 -12.04 11.02 4.49
N ASN A 129 -12.00 9.74 4.10
CA ASN A 129 -12.64 9.24 2.87
C ASN A 129 -14.13 8.88 3.07
N GLY A 130 -14.72 9.22 4.21
CA GLY A 130 -16.14 9.03 4.49
C GLY A 130 -16.50 7.64 5.03
N TYR A 131 -15.54 6.77 5.28
CA TYR A 131 -15.77 5.44 5.82
C TYR A 131 -15.67 5.45 7.35
N LYS A 132 -16.78 5.16 8.02
CA LYS A 132 -16.81 4.96 9.49
C LYS A 132 -16.56 3.49 9.77
N VAL A 133 -15.30 3.14 10.04
CA VAL A 133 -14.88 1.77 10.31
C VAL A 133 -14.17 1.67 11.66
N GLU A 134 -14.31 0.52 12.29
CA GLU A 134 -13.54 0.12 13.46
C GLU A 134 -12.29 -0.61 12.97
N VAL A 135 -11.11 -0.07 13.30
CA VAL A 135 -9.83 -0.68 12.94
C VAL A 135 -9.21 -1.30 14.18
N LYS A 136 -8.78 -2.56 14.09
CA LYS A 136 -8.09 -3.27 15.15
C LYS A 136 -6.91 -4.07 14.63
N VAL A 137 -5.74 -3.91 15.26
CA VAL A 137 -4.50 -4.57 14.84
C VAL A 137 -4.06 -5.57 15.91
N PHE A 138 -3.78 -6.79 15.49
CA PHE A 138 -3.37 -7.89 16.34
C PHE A 138 -1.88 -8.19 16.15
N LYS A 139 -1.21 -8.55 17.25
CA LYS A 139 0.18 -9.02 17.24
C LYS A 139 0.27 -10.56 17.23
N GLU A 140 -0.79 -11.22 17.66
CA GLU A 140 -0.86 -12.68 17.70
C GLU A 140 -1.62 -13.21 16.51
N LEU A 141 -0.97 -14.08 15.73
CA LEU A 141 -1.58 -14.70 14.57
C LEU A 141 -2.84 -15.50 14.93
N LYS A 142 -2.82 -16.22 16.05
CA LYS A 142 -3.96 -17.03 16.48
C LYS A 142 -5.22 -16.19 16.69
N THR A 143 -5.10 -15.13 17.45
CA THR A 143 -6.21 -14.19 17.74
C THR A 143 -6.72 -13.52 16.47
N TYR A 144 -5.81 -13.21 15.51
CA TYR A 144 -6.17 -12.66 14.23
C TYR A 144 -6.99 -13.65 13.38
N LEU A 145 -6.57 -14.92 13.30
CA LEU A 145 -7.29 -15.96 12.56
C LEU A 145 -8.67 -16.25 13.17
N GLU A 146 -8.76 -16.38 14.49
CA GLU A 146 -10.05 -16.54 15.18
C GLU A 146 -11.00 -15.37 14.87
N ARG A 147 -10.45 -14.16 14.75
CA ARG A 147 -11.24 -12.98 14.40
C ARG A 147 -11.67 -12.99 12.93
N MET A 148 -10.83 -13.48 12.01
CA MET A 148 -11.20 -13.67 10.60
C MET A 148 -12.36 -14.67 10.47
N ASP A 149 -12.28 -15.80 11.16
CA ASP A 149 -13.34 -16.82 11.15
C ASP A 149 -14.66 -16.26 11.70
N TYR A 150 -14.58 -15.48 12.77
CA TYR A 150 -15.76 -14.78 13.31
C TYR A 150 -16.37 -13.81 12.29
N LEU A 151 -15.56 -13.03 11.59
CA LEU A 151 -16.03 -12.08 10.57
C LEU A 151 -16.64 -12.80 9.38
N ASN A 152 -16.05 -13.93 8.94
CA ASN A 152 -16.61 -14.76 7.88
C ASN A 152 -17.99 -15.32 8.27
N ALA A 153 -18.12 -15.83 9.50
CA ALA A 153 -19.38 -16.39 9.99
C ALA A 153 -20.52 -15.35 10.09
N HIS A 154 -20.18 -14.09 10.39
CA HIS A 154 -21.17 -13.03 10.61
C HIS A 154 -21.18 -11.97 9.49
N LYS A 155 -20.57 -12.27 8.34
CA LYS A 155 -20.42 -11.31 7.23
C LYS A 155 -21.76 -10.70 6.82
N GLN A 156 -22.75 -11.54 6.59
CA GLN A 156 -24.08 -11.10 6.15
C GLN A 156 -24.76 -10.15 7.16
N GLU A 157 -24.63 -10.43 8.45
CA GLU A 157 -25.18 -9.56 9.49
C GLU A 157 -24.47 -8.22 9.58
N LEU A 158 -23.15 -8.23 9.39
CA LEU A 158 -22.32 -7.02 9.44
C LEU A 158 -22.55 -6.11 8.23
N GLU A 159 -22.92 -6.67 7.06
CA GLU A 159 -23.19 -5.93 5.84
C GLU A 159 -24.63 -5.41 5.77
N GLN A 160 -25.62 -6.10 6.37
CA GLN A 160 -27.06 -5.77 6.28
C GLN A 160 -27.40 -4.34 6.77
N ASN A 161 -26.67 -3.84 7.75
CA ASN A 161 -26.93 -2.52 8.36
C ASN A 161 -26.15 -1.36 7.71
N ILE A 162 -25.50 -1.60 6.57
CA ILE A 162 -24.65 -0.61 5.93
C ILE A 162 -25.35 -0.02 4.72
N SER A 163 -25.74 1.26 4.84
CA SER A 163 -26.16 2.04 3.68
C SER A 163 -24.93 2.46 2.88
N PHE A 164 -24.73 1.84 1.73
CA PHE A 164 -23.64 2.17 0.81
C PHE A 164 -24.19 2.85 -0.43
N LYS A 165 -23.60 4.00 -0.77
CA LYS A 165 -23.81 4.68 -2.05
C LYS A 165 -22.59 4.45 -2.91
N PRO A 166 -22.72 3.83 -4.10
CA PRO A 166 -21.58 3.60 -4.99
C PRO A 166 -20.84 4.90 -5.31
N ASP A 167 -19.53 4.84 -5.35
CA ASP A 167 -18.70 5.98 -5.78
C ASP A 167 -18.81 6.13 -7.30
N GLU A 168 -19.06 7.34 -7.78
CA GLU A 168 -19.14 7.65 -9.21
C GLU A 168 -17.86 7.29 -9.99
N ARG A 169 -16.71 7.25 -9.29
CA ARG A 169 -15.41 6.91 -9.88
C ARG A 169 -15.21 5.41 -10.08
N TYR A 170 -15.87 4.60 -9.24
CA TYR A 170 -15.72 3.15 -9.21
C TYR A 170 -17.07 2.46 -8.99
N PRO A 171 -17.99 2.54 -9.96
CA PRO A 171 -19.35 2.04 -9.80
C PRO A 171 -19.45 0.52 -9.62
N ASP A 172 -18.42 -0.21 -10.09
CA ASP A 172 -18.40 -1.68 -10.09
C ASP A 172 -17.79 -2.28 -8.81
N LEU A 173 -17.21 -1.44 -7.93
CA LEU A 173 -16.56 -1.92 -6.71
C LEU A 173 -17.53 -1.97 -5.53
N SER A 174 -17.46 -3.06 -4.78
CA SER A 174 -18.14 -3.17 -3.49
C SER A 174 -17.53 -2.21 -2.47
N ARG A 175 -18.27 -1.91 -1.41
CA ARG A 175 -17.77 -1.05 -0.34
C ARG A 175 -16.49 -1.57 0.29
N ASP A 176 -16.39 -2.85 0.53
CA ASP A 176 -15.23 -3.49 1.14
C ASP A 176 -14.01 -3.43 0.20
N GLN A 177 -14.24 -3.55 -1.10
CA GLN A 177 -13.21 -3.34 -2.13
C GLN A 177 -12.75 -1.89 -2.19
N LEU A 178 -13.62 -0.92 -2.00
CA LEU A 178 -13.23 0.51 -1.93
C LEU A 178 -12.42 0.82 -0.68
N ILE A 179 -12.79 0.24 0.47
CA ILE A 179 -12.01 0.37 1.70
C ILE A 179 -10.61 -0.25 1.51
N LYS A 180 -10.56 -1.46 0.94
CA LYS A 180 -9.31 -2.13 0.56
C LYS A 180 -8.46 -1.27 -0.38
N HIS A 181 -9.07 -0.71 -1.42
CA HIS A 181 -8.39 0.18 -2.37
C HIS A 181 -7.84 1.44 -1.68
N THR A 182 -8.60 2.01 -0.75
CA THR A 182 -8.17 3.16 0.05
C THR A 182 -6.98 2.80 0.94
N ILE A 183 -6.99 1.64 1.59
CA ILE A 183 -5.85 1.14 2.38
C ILE A 183 -4.62 0.96 1.49
N LEU A 184 -4.76 0.35 0.32
CA LEU A 184 -3.67 0.17 -0.63
C LEU A 184 -3.12 1.49 -1.18
N ALA A 185 -3.95 2.52 -1.32
CA ALA A 185 -3.52 3.84 -1.78
C ALA A 185 -2.63 4.59 -0.76
N ILE A 186 -2.67 4.22 0.51
CA ILE A 186 -1.82 4.77 1.59
C ILE A 186 -0.53 3.97 1.75
N CYS A 187 -0.48 2.78 1.19
CA CYS A 187 0.67 1.92 1.23
C CYS A 187 1.60 2.20 0.05
N LEU A 188 2.88 2.08 0.27
CA LEU A 188 3.90 2.21 -0.78
C LEU A 188 3.98 0.93 -1.63
#